data_844b14a3dfe8b9380ba18ca072cb83b4
#
_entry.id   844b14a3dfe8b9380ba18ca072cb83b4
#
_cell.length_a   1.000
_cell.length_b   1.000
_cell.length_c   1.000
_cell.angle_alpha   90.00
_cell.angle_beta   90.00
_cell.angle_gamma   90.00
#
_symmetry.space_group_name_H-M   'P 1'
#
loop_
_entity.id
_entity.type
_entity.pdbx_description
1 polymer ?
#
loop_
_entity_poly.entity_id
_entity_poly.type
_entity_poly.pdbx_seq_one_letter_code
_entity_poly.pdbx_strand_id
1 'polypeptide(L)'
;MDNPTLSAIADPMGAAIYDYHKNGCAATLVVRSSMFDDDEIPVADLFRDFSQMPPLERAALQMAGGRILDVGAGSGCHSLALKNMGKESIAIDISPLSVAVMKERGVDARQVNFYDPDFNERCDTVLMLMNGTGIIGNLDNIGEFFARLKDLLKPDGCVLIDSSDLRYLFEEEDGSLMIDLSDDYYGQLDYQMQYKDVVGEPFDWLYLDFNTLAYYAEEYGFSAGLVAEGEHYDYLARLTLHV
;
A
#
# COMPACT_ATOMS: atom_id res chain seq x y z
N MET A 1 13.81 -10.07 10.41
CA MET A 1 14.25 -9.76 9.02
C MET A 1 15.05 -8.47 9.04
N ASP A 2 16.10 -8.37 8.23
CA ASP A 2 16.69 -7.07 7.95
C ASP A 2 15.67 -6.31 7.08
N ASN A 3 15.06 -5.28 7.63
CA ASN A 3 14.05 -4.46 6.94
C ASN A 3 14.67 -3.10 6.53
N PRO A 4 15.57 -3.09 5.53
CA PRO A 4 16.27 -1.88 5.14
C PRO A 4 15.33 -0.89 4.43
N THR A 5 15.65 0.38 4.54
CA THR A 5 15.13 1.40 3.62
C THR A 5 15.91 1.35 2.31
N LEU A 6 15.32 1.87 1.23
CA LEU A 6 15.97 1.92 -0.08
C LEU A 6 17.13 2.93 -0.11
N SER A 7 18.07 2.72 -1.02
CA SER A 7 19.01 3.74 -1.45
C SER A 7 18.53 4.41 -2.74
N ALA A 8 18.85 5.68 -2.94
CA ALA A 8 18.38 6.43 -4.12
C ALA A 8 18.81 5.84 -5.47
N ILE A 9 19.87 5.03 -5.50
CA ILE A 9 20.37 4.39 -6.73
C ILE A 9 19.61 3.10 -7.11
N ALA A 10 18.81 2.57 -6.20
CA ALA A 10 17.98 1.37 -6.39
C ALA A 10 16.51 1.66 -6.05
N ASP A 11 16.04 2.87 -6.35
CA ASP A 11 14.71 3.40 -6.03
C ASP A 11 13.99 3.88 -7.30
N PRO A 12 13.53 2.97 -8.17
CA PRO A 12 12.90 3.36 -9.43
C PRO A 12 11.58 4.12 -9.23
N MET A 13 10.75 3.74 -8.25
CA MET A 13 9.50 4.44 -7.92
C MET A 13 9.79 5.86 -7.46
N GLY A 14 10.71 6.02 -6.51
CA GLY A 14 11.09 7.34 -6.01
C GLY A 14 11.75 8.21 -7.09
N ALA A 15 12.55 7.63 -7.99
CA ALA A 15 13.13 8.36 -9.12
C ALA A 15 12.05 8.88 -10.08
N ALA A 16 11.03 8.08 -10.37
CA ALA A 16 9.90 8.49 -11.18
C ALA A 16 9.08 9.61 -10.52
N ILE A 17 8.79 9.47 -9.21
CA ILE A 17 8.11 10.49 -8.40
C ILE A 17 8.92 11.79 -8.38
N TYR A 18 10.24 11.71 -8.19
CA TYR A 18 11.10 12.88 -8.16
C TYR A 18 11.12 13.62 -9.50
N ASP A 19 11.27 12.88 -10.61
CA ASP A 19 11.25 13.48 -11.95
C ASP A 19 9.91 14.15 -12.26
N TYR A 20 8.81 13.51 -11.92
CA TYR A 20 7.48 14.09 -12.10
C TYR A 20 7.30 15.36 -11.28
N HIS A 21 7.72 15.35 -10.02
CA HIS A 21 7.65 16.51 -9.14
C HIS A 21 8.44 17.70 -9.67
N LYS A 22 9.64 17.44 -10.23
CA LYS A 22 10.54 18.52 -10.74
C LYS A 22 10.14 19.04 -12.11
N ASN A 23 9.61 18.18 -12.97
CA ASN A 23 9.46 18.49 -14.40
C ASN A 23 7.98 18.53 -14.86
N GLY A 24 7.03 18.13 -14.02
CA GLY A 24 5.61 17.96 -14.38
C GLY A 24 5.34 16.79 -15.33
N CYS A 25 6.35 15.96 -15.57
CA CYS A 25 6.25 14.73 -16.38
C CYS A 25 7.34 13.75 -15.94
N ALA A 26 7.11 12.48 -16.22
CA ALA A 26 8.07 11.40 -16.00
C ALA A 26 8.07 10.47 -17.21
N ALA A 27 9.13 9.68 -17.36
CA ALA A 27 9.13 8.53 -18.27
C ALA A 27 8.23 7.43 -17.68
N THR A 28 8.03 6.36 -18.44
CA THR A 28 7.28 5.20 -17.98
C THR A 28 7.98 4.52 -16.82
N LEU A 29 7.22 4.23 -15.77
CA LEU A 29 7.61 3.34 -14.68
C LEU A 29 7.05 1.96 -14.99
N VAL A 30 7.94 1.00 -15.25
CA VAL A 30 7.58 -0.37 -15.62
C VAL A 30 7.62 -1.26 -14.38
N VAL A 31 6.60 -2.11 -14.25
CA VAL A 31 6.53 -3.18 -13.25
C VAL A 31 6.58 -4.52 -13.98
N ARG A 32 7.58 -5.33 -13.65
CA ARG A 32 7.74 -6.68 -14.19
C ARG A 32 7.32 -7.71 -13.15
N SER A 33 6.73 -8.80 -13.64
CA SER A 33 6.39 -9.99 -12.87
C SER A 33 6.83 -11.22 -13.65
N SER A 34 7.16 -12.31 -12.95
CA SER A 34 7.39 -13.60 -13.61
C SER A 34 6.09 -14.26 -14.08
N MET A 35 4.94 -13.80 -13.56
CA MET A 35 3.63 -14.42 -13.78
C MET A 35 2.79 -13.74 -14.86
N PHE A 36 3.04 -12.46 -15.15
CA PHE A 36 2.22 -11.63 -16.05
C PHE A 36 3.10 -10.78 -16.97
N ASP A 37 2.49 -10.25 -18.03
CA ASP A 37 3.14 -9.27 -18.90
C ASP A 37 3.53 -8.00 -18.12
N ASP A 38 4.56 -7.31 -18.60
CA ASP A 38 5.02 -6.04 -18.05
C ASP A 38 3.85 -5.04 -17.96
N ASP A 39 3.69 -4.39 -16.82
CA ASP A 39 2.69 -3.34 -16.58
C ASP A 39 3.36 -1.97 -16.41
N GLU A 40 2.59 -0.91 -16.61
CA GLU A 40 3.04 0.47 -16.55
C GLU A 40 2.27 1.26 -15.51
N ILE A 41 2.97 1.90 -14.58
CA ILE A 41 2.34 2.81 -13.61
C ILE A 41 2.40 4.24 -14.17
N PRO A 42 1.24 4.87 -14.43
CA PRO A 42 1.16 6.29 -14.77
C PRO A 42 1.57 7.13 -13.56
N VAL A 43 2.78 7.69 -13.57
CA VAL A 43 3.33 8.43 -12.40
C VAL A 43 2.43 9.61 -12.00
N ALA A 44 1.67 10.18 -12.94
CA ALA A 44 0.69 11.24 -12.67
C ALA A 44 -0.37 10.82 -11.64
N ASP A 45 -0.76 9.54 -11.63
CA ASP A 45 -1.77 9.00 -10.71
C ASP A 45 -1.30 9.03 -9.25
N LEU A 46 0.01 9.04 -9.03
CA LEU A 46 0.58 9.20 -7.71
C LEU A 46 0.49 10.65 -7.19
N PHE A 47 0.12 11.61 -8.04
CA PHE A 47 0.05 13.04 -7.69
C PHE A 47 -1.36 13.62 -7.70
N ARG A 48 -2.38 12.79 -7.94
CA ARG A 48 -3.78 13.22 -8.00
C ARG A 48 -4.24 13.89 -6.71
N ASP A 49 -5.11 14.86 -6.84
CA ASP A 49 -5.79 15.49 -5.71
C ASP A 49 -7.01 14.65 -5.27
N PHE A 50 -7.64 15.03 -4.14
CA PHE A 50 -8.78 14.30 -3.59
C PHE A 50 -9.93 14.12 -4.58
N SER A 51 -10.17 15.08 -5.46
CA SER A 51 -11.26 15.02 -6.44
C SER A 51 -11.01 13.99 -7.56
N GLN A 52 -9.75 13.69 -7.83
CA GLN A 52 -9.29 12.76 -8.86
C GLN A 52 -9.09 11.33 -8.32
N MET A 53 -9.09 11.16 -6.99
CA MET A 53 -8.91 9.84 -6.36
C MET A 53 -10.11 8.93 -6.60
N PRO A 54 -9.90 7.61 -6.76
CA PRO A 54 -10.97 6.61 -6.81
C PRO A 54 -11.90 6.67 -5.58
N PRO A 55 -13.13 6.17 -5.71
CA PRO A 55 -14.10 6.18 -4.61
C PRO A 55 -13.61 5.53 -3.32
N LEU A 56 -12.86 4.40 -3.40
CA LEU A 56 -12.33 3.69 -2.24
C LEU A 56 -11.33 4.55 -1.45
N GLU A 57 -10.38 5.19 -2.15
CA GLU A 57 -9.42 6.10 -1.52
C GLU A 57 -10.13 7.28 -0.84
N ARG A 58 -11.10 7.90 -1.53
CA ARG A 58 -11.88 9.00 -0.95
C ARG A 58 -12.64 8.57 0.30
N ALA A 59 -13.24 7.38 0.28
CA ALA A 59 -13.94 6.84 1.45
C ALA A 59 -12.97 6.63 2.63
N ALA A 60 -11.80 6.04 2.39
CA ALA A 60 -10.77 5.86 3.40
C ALA A 60 -10.31 7.20 4.01
N LEU A 61 -10.00 8.20 3.17
CA LEU A 61 -9.58 9.51 3.65
C LEU A 61 -10.67 10.25 4.46
N GLN A 62 -11.94 10.09 4.09
CA GLN A 62 -13.06 10.64 4.85
C GLN A 62 -13.21 9.98 6.22
N MET A 63 -13.03 8.64 6.30
CA MET A 63 -13.14 7.84 7.53
C MET A 63 -11.94 8.01 8.46
N ALA A 64 -10.74 8.23 7.91
CA ALA A 64 -9.52 8.39 8.70
C ALA A 64 -9.68 9.55 9.71
N GLY A 65 -9.22 9.34 10.94
CA GLY A 65 -9.35 10.35 11.99
C GLY A 65 -8.30 10.18 13.09
N GLY A 66 -8.25 11.17 13.99
CA GLY A 66 -7.22 11.23 15.03
C GLY A 66 -5.83 11.43 14.44
N ARG A 67 -4.81 10.83 15.05
CA ARG A 67 -3.45 10.77 14.52
C ARG A 67 -3.37 9.69 13.45
N ILE A 68 -3.09 10.05 12.23
CA ILE A 68 -3.10 9.16 11.07
C ILE A 68 -1.66 8.82 10.68
N LEU A 69 -1.39 7.54 10.44
CA LEU A 69 -0.15 7.04 9.84
C LEU A 69 -0.44 6.61 8.41
N ASP A 70 0.15 7.29 7.44
CA ASP A 70 0.06 7.00 6.00
C ASP A 70 1.27 6.15 5.61
N VAL A 71 1.06 4.87 5.31
CA VAL A 71 2.11 3.87 5.11
C VAL A 71 2.32 3.61 3.62
N GLY A 72 3.59 3.66 3.17
CA GLY A 72 3.92 3.56 1.75
C GLY A 72 3.42 4.77 0.96
N ALA A 73 3.59 5.96 1.54
CA ALA A 73 2.89 7.16 1.10
C ALA A 73 3.31 7.71 -0.29
N GLY A 74 4.38 7.17 -0.91
CA GLY A 74 4.82 7.52 -2.25
C GLY A 74 5.07 9.02 -2.45
N SER A 75 4.25 9.65 -3.28
CA SER A 75 4.33 11.12 -3.48
C SER A 75 3.71 11.94 -2.34
N GLY A 76 2.97 11.29 -1.43
CA GLY A 76 2.22 11.94 -0.34
C GLY A 76 0.87 12.52 -0.76
N CYS A 77 0.25 12.02 -1.83
CA CYS A 77 -1.03 12.55 -2.32
C CYS A 77 -2.15 12.41 -1.27
N HIS A 78 -2.23 11.26 -0.58
CA HIS A 78 -3.19 11.02 0.50
C HIS A 78 -2.94 11.93 1.70
N SER A 79 -1.69 12.02 2.16
CA SER A 79 -1.31 12.91 3.26
C SER A 79 -1.61 14.38 2.96
N LEU A 80 -1.43 14.84 1.71
CA LEU A 80 -1.82 16.19 1.31
C LEU A 80 -3.34 16.38 1.29
N ALA A 81 -4.09 15.40 0.81
CA ALA A 81 -5.55 15.44 0.85
C ALA A 81 -6.06 15.49 2.29
N LEU A 82 -5.49 14.68 3.21
CA LEU A 82 -5.80 14.73 4.64
C LEU A 82 -5.52 16.11 5.24
N LYS A 83 -4.35 16.69 4.93
CA LYS A 83 -3.99 18.04 5.38
C LYS A 83 -4.98 19.08 4.90
N ASN A 84 -5.45 19.01 3.64
CA ASN A 84 -6.45 19.92 3.09
C ASN A 84 -7.83 19.73 3.76
N MET A 85 -8.12 18.56 4.32
CA MET A 85 -9.30 18.29 5.16
C MET A 85 -9.13 18.75 6.62
N GLY A 86 -7.98 19.32 6.98
CA GLY A 86 -7.67 19.71 8.36
C GLY A 86 -7.31 18.52 9.28
N LYS A 87 -6.89 17.38 8.70
CA LYS A 87 -6.47 16.19 9.44
C LYS A 87 -4.94 16.13 9.51
N GLU A 88 -4.41 15.66 10.64
CA GLU A 88 -2.97 15.49 10.84
C GLU A 88 -2.54 14.06 10.49
N SER A 89 -1.50 13.94 9.67
CA SER A 89 -0.90 12.65 9.31
C SER A 89 0.61 12.71 9.36
N ILE A 90 1.21 11.54 9.65
CA ILE A 90 2.64 11.25 9.46
C ILE A 90 2.70 10.27 8.30
N ALA A 91 3.50 10.58 7.30
CA ALA A 91 3.76 9.70 6.17
C ALA A 91 5.06 8.92 6.38
N ILE A 92 5.06 7.62 6.11
CA ILE A 92 6.28 6.81 6.08
C ILE A 92 6.43 6.14 4.71
N ASP A 93 7.68 6.05 4.27
CA ASP A 93 8.05 5.38 3.04
C ASP A 93 9.50 4.88 3.15
N ILE A 94 9.83 3.78 2.48
CA ILE A 94 11.19 3.26 2.41
C ILE A 94 12.07 4.03 1.40
N SER A 95 11.44 4.73 0.46
CA SER A 95 12.07 5.49 -0.62
C SER A 95 12.60 6.84 -0.12
N PRO A 96 13.92 7.09 -0.19
CA PRO A 96 14.48 8.39 0.17
C PRO A 96 14.03 9.51 -0.78
N LEU A 97 13.80 9.19 -2.06
CA LEU A 97 13.37 10.16 -3.06
C LEU A 97 11.91 10.55 -2.87
N SER A 98 11.02 9.58 -2.60
CA SER A 98 9.63 9.84 -2.23
C SER A 98 9.53 10.72 -0.99
N VAL A 99 10.31 10.42 0.06
CA VAL A 99 10.34 11.20 1.29
C VAL A 99 10.84 12.62 1.03
N ALA A 100 11.86 12.82 0.17
CA ALA A 100 12.33 14.14 -0.20
C ALA A 100 11.23 14.96 -0.90
N VAL A 101 10.51 14.34 -1.85
CA VAL A 101 9.38 14.97 -2.56
C VAL A 101 8.25 15.31 -1.59
N MET A 102 7.87 14.39 -0.72
CA MET A 102 6.84 14.64 0.30
C MET A 102 7.17 15.84 1.19
N LYS A 103 8.42 15.94 1.65
CA LYS A 103 8.88 17.10 2.44
C LYS A 103 8.82 18.41 1.67
N GLU A 104 9.23 18.42 0.40
CA GLU A 104 9.11 19.61 -0.47
C GLU A 104 7.65 20.01 -0.70
N ARG A 105 6.72 19.04 -0.71
CA ARG A 105 5.27 19.26 -0.79
C ARG A 105 4.63 19.65 0.55
N GLY A 106 5.43 19.70 1.63
CA GLY A 106 4.98 20.12 2.97
C GLY A 106 4.22 19.03 3.75
N VAL A 107 4.52 17.77 3.49
CA VAL A 107 4.06 16.61 4.26
C VAL A 107 5.06 16.31 5.38
N ASP A 108 4.58 15.92 6.58
CA ASP A 108 5.43 15.34 7.64
C ASP A 108 5.79 13.91 7.22
N ALA A 109 6.94 13.73 6.59
CA ALA A 109 7.37 12.47 6.00
C ALA A 109 8.68 11.98 6.61
N ARG A 110 8.76 10.66 6.80
CA ARG A 110 9.94 9.99 7.37
C ARG A 110 10.34 8.80 6.50
N GLN A 111 11.65 8.61 6.29
CA GLN A 111 12.18 7.41 5.64
C GLN A 111 12.26 6.29 6.67
N VAL A 112 11.24 5.44 6.69
CA VAL A 112 11.08 4.36 7.67
C VAL A 112 10.45 3.16 6.98
N ASN A 113 10.96 1.97 7.27
CA ASN A 113 10.28 0.72 6.92
C ASN A 113 9.14 0.49 7.92
N PHE A 114 7.98 0.06 7.41
CA PHE A 114 6.81 -0.27 8.24
C PHE A 114 7.15 -1.25 9.38
N TYR A 115 8.03 -2.21 9.13
CA TYR A 115 8.45 -3.24 10.10
C TYR A 115 9.59 -2.80 11.03
N ASP A 116 10.09 -1.56 10.93
CA ASP A 116 11.14 -1.06 11.80
C ASP A 116 10.65 -0.96 13.26
N PRO A 117 11.18 -1.76 14.21
CA PRO A 117 10.72 -1.77 15.59
C PRO A 117 11.07 -0.46 16.34
N ASP A 118 12.04 0.30 15.86
CA ASP A 118 12.42 1.58 16.46
C ASP A 118 11.41 2.68 16.14
N PHE A 119 10.60 2.51 15.10
CA PHE A 119 9.48 3.39 14.79
C PHE A 119 8.25 2.95 15.62
N ASN A 120 7.97 3.65 16.71
CA ASN A 120 6.95 3.29 17.71
C ASN A 120 5.86 4.35 17.90
N GLU A 121 5.57 5.13 16.87
CA GLU A 121 4.53 6.15 16.87
C GLU A 121 3.13 5.53 16.85
N ARG A 122 2.41 5.62 17.97
CA ARG A 122 1.03 5.12 18.06
C ARG A 122 0.04 6.09 17.43
N CYS A 123 -0.88 5.54 16.65
CA CYS A 123 -1.88 6.29 15.89
C CYS A 123 -3.31 5.78 16.10
N ASP A 124 -4.26 6.62 15.76
CA ASP A 124 -5.69 6.30 15.80
C ASP A 124 -6.14 5.63 14.50
N THR A 125 -5.47 5.96 13.38
CA THR A 125 -5.72 5.34 12.08
C THR A 125 -4.40 5.01 11.41
N VAL A 126 -4.23 3.76 10.96
CA VAL A 126 -3.23 3.35 9.97
C VAL A 126 -3.91 3.33 8.61
N LEU A 127 -3.36 4.06 7.65
CA LEU A 127 -3.86 4.15 6.28
C LEU A 127 -2.88 3.42 5.36
N MET A 128 -3.38 2.44 4.61
CA MET A 128 -2.60 1.61 3.69
C MET A 128 -3.40 1.48 2.39
N LEU A 129 -3.13 2.36 1.43
CA LEU A 129 -3.91 2.48 0.19
C LEU A 129 -3.06 2.24 -1.06
N MET A 130 -3.73 1.96 -2.18
CA MET A 130 -3.17 1.52 -3.46
C MET A 130 -2.56 0.10 -3.36
N ASN A 131 -3.41 -0.87 -3.02
CA ASN A 131 -3.04 -2.24 -2.69
C ASN A 131 -2.14 -2.32 -1.45
N GLY A 132 -2.63 -1.77 -0.35
CA GLY A 132 -1.91 -1.69 0.92
C GLY A 132 -1.51 -3.05 1.49
N THR A 133 -2.22 -4.13 1.15
CA THR A 133 -1.83 -5.51 1.52
C THR A 133 -0.51 -5.94 0.90
N GLY A 134 -0.07 -5.31 -0.17
CA GLY A 134 1.20 -5.61 -0.83
C GLY A 134 2.41 -5.47 0.08
N ILE A 135 2.35 -4.59 1.09
CA ILE A 135 3.42 -4.40 2.09
C ILE A 135 3.68 -5.68 2.92
N ILE A 136 2.73 -6.61 2.98
CA ILE A 136 2.89 -7.91 3.64
C ILE A 136 3.94 -8.75 2.88
N GLY A 137 4.03 -8.60 1.56
CA GLY A 137 4.91 -9.36 0.68
C GLY A 137 4.31 -10.73 0.34
N ASN A 138 4.31 -11.66 1.28
CA ASN A 138 3.74 -12.99 1.12
C ASN A 138 2.98 -13.44 2.40
N LEU A 139 2.22 -14.55 2.33
CA LEU A 139 1.41 -15.03 3.45
C LEU A 139 2.23 -15.46 4.66
N ASP A 140 3.47 -15.87 4.50
CA ASP A 140 4.33 -16.26 5.62
C ASP A 140 4.59 -15.09 6.58
N ASN A 141 4.52 -13.86 6.07
CA ASN A 141 4.73 -12.63 6.83
C ASN A 141 3.45 -12.11 7.52
N ILE A 142 2.29 -12.74 7.30
CA ILE A 142 0.99 -12.23 7.77
C ILE A 142 0.95 -12.04 9.29
N GLY A 143 1.59 -12.94 10.04
CA GLY A 143 1.68 -12.85 11.49
C GLY A 143 2.51 -11.66 11.97
N GLU A 144 3.63 -11.38 11.32
CA GLU A 144 4.47 -10.21 11.61
C GLU A 144 3.73 -8.91 11.28
N PHE A 145 3.00 -8.89 10.17
CA PHE A 145 2.16 -7.75 9.78
C PHE A 145 1.12 -7.39 10.86
N PHE A 146 0.33 -8.37 11.33
CA PHE A 146 -0.68 -8.12 12.36
C PHE A 146 -0.05 -7.78 13.72
N ALA A 147 1.08 -8.38 14.08
CA ALA A 147 1.82 -8.01 15.29
C ALA A 147 2.27 -6.55 15.22
N ARG A 148 2.78 -6.14 14.05
CA ARG A 148 3.21 -4.75 13.83
C ARG A 148 2.05 -3.76 13.90
N LEU A 149 0.90 -4.08 13.35
CA LEU A 149 -0.30 -3.25 13.47
C LEU A 149 -0.72 -3.04 14.94
N LYS A 150 -0.63 -4.08 15.78
CA LYS A 150 -0.91 -3.96 17.23
C LYS A 150 0.03 -2.98 17.94
N ASP A 151 1.29 -2.95 17.53
CA ASP A 151 2.27 -2.03 18.12
C ASP A 151 1.99 -0.56 17.73
N LEU A 152 1.48 -0.34 16.52
CA LEU A 152 1.24 0.99 15.97
C LEU A 152 -0.15 1.56 16.33
N LEU A 153 -1.12 0.71 16.66
CA LEU A 153 -2.47 1.18 16.98
C LEU A 153 -2.60 1.58 18.44
N LYS A 154 -3.30 2.67 18.68
CA LYS A 154 -3.86 3.00 19.99
C LYS A 154 -5.06 2.10 20.31
N PRO A 155 -5.49 1.99 21.58
CA PRO A 155 -6.80 1.43 21.88
C PRO A 155 -7.89 2.11 21.04
N ASP A 156 -8.84 1.34 20.52
CA ASP A 156 -9.91 1.79 19.62
C ASP A 156 -9.45 2.31 18.24
N GLY A 157 -8.16 2.21 17.94
CA GLY A 157 -7.62 2.55 16.61
C GLY A 157 -8.07 1.57 15.52
N CYS A 158 -7.94 1.99 14.28
CA CYS A 158 -8.29 1.14 13.14
C CYS A 158 -7.25 1.22 12.02
N VAL A 159 -7.26 0.20 11.17
CA VAL A 159 -6.56 0.20 9.88
C VAL A 159 -7.59 0.39 8.78
N LEU A 160 -7.30 1.26 7.83
CA LEU A 160 -8.01 1.39 6.56
C LEU A 160 -7.06 0.89 5.48
N ILE A 161 -7.39 -0.25 4.91
CA ILE A 161 -6.52 -0.97 3.97
C ILE A 161 -7.33 -1.40 2.76
N ASP A 162 -6.76 -1.24 1.58
CA ASP A 162 -7.34 -1.75 0.35
C ASP A 162 -6.53 -2.91 -0.23
N SER A 163 -7.18 -3.68 -1.06
CA SER A 163 -6.57 -4.71 -1.90
C SER A 163 -7.49 -5.06 -3.05
N SER A 164 -7.04 -5.96 -3.91
CA SER A 164 -7.81 -6.50 -5.03
C SER A 164 -7.82 -8.02 -4.95
N ASP A 165 -8.95 -8.62 -5.36
CA ASP A 165 -9.06 -10.06 -5.54
C ASP A 165 -8.65 -10.41 -6.97
N LEU A 166 -7.51 -11.06 -7.12
CA LEU A 166 -6.95 -11.40 -8.43
C LEU A 166 -7.55 -12.66 -9.06
N ARG A 167 -8.61 -13.25 -8.46
CA ARG A 167 -9.23 -14.47 -9.01
C ARG A 167 -9.65 -14.35 -10.47
N TYR A 168 -10.01 -13.14 -10.94
CA TYR A 168 -10.42 -12.89 -12.32
C TYR A 168 -9.32 -13.20 -13.36
N LEU A 169 -8.04 -13.20 -12.94
CA LEU A 169 -6.92 -13.58 -13.80
C LEU A 169 -6.88 -15.10 -14.08
N PHE A 170 -7.61 -15.88 -13.30
CA PHE A 170 -7.70 -17.34 -13.35
C PHE A 170 -9.09 -17.82 -13.79
N GLU A 171 -9.95 -16.91 -14.25
CA GLU A 171 -11.30 -17.23 -14.74
C GLU A 171 -11.23 -17.58 -16.23
N GLU A 172 -11.75 -18.77 -16.56
CA GLU A 172 -11.89 -19.26 -17.92
C GLU A 172 -13.14 -18.67 -18.61
N GLU A 173 -13.23 -18.77 -19.95
CA GLU A 173 -14.35 -18.25 -20.72
C GLU A 173 -15.72 -18.80 -20.30
N ASP A 174 -15.75 -19.99 -19.68
CA ASP A 174 -16.96 -20.63 -19.18
C ASP A 174 -17.33 -20.24 -17.73
N GLY A 175 -16.54 -19.34 -17.10
CA GLY A 175 -16.71 -18.88 -15.72
C GLY A 175 -16.15 -19.83 -14.67
N SER A 176 -15.44 -20.89 -15.06
CA SER A 176 -14.71 -21.75 -14.13
C SER A 176 -13.39 -21.08 -13.69
N LEU A 177 -12.94 -21.40 -12.47
CA LEU A 177 -11.66 -20.91 -11.95
C LEU A 177 -10.60 -22.03 -12.03
N MET A 178 -9.49 -21.72 -12.67
CA MET A 178 -8.33 -22.62 -12.78
C MET A 178 -7.22 -22.14 -11.82
N ILE A 179 -7.42 -22.35 -10.52
CA ILE A 179 -6.43 -22.05 -9.47
C ILE A 179 -5.82 -23.38 -9.02
N ASP A 180 -4.50 -23.50 -9.08
CA ASP A 180 -3.80 -24.67 -8.52
C ASP A 180 -3.72 -24.51 -6.99
N LEU A 181 -4.49 -25.34 -6.28
CA LEU A 181 -4.52 -25.33 -4.82
C LEU A 181 -3.29 -25.98 -4.17
N SER A 182 -2.36 -26.54 -4.95
CA SER A 182 -1.07 -27.06 -4.47
C SER A 182 0.06 -26.04 -4.52
N ASP A 183 -0.14 -24.92 -5.19
CA ASP A 183 0.78 -23.82 -5.28
C ASP A 183 0.56 -22.79 -4.15
N ASP A 184 1.35 -21.74 -4.14
CA ASP A 184 1.20 -20.59 -3.27
C ASP A 184 -0.17 -19.91 -3.48
N TYR A 185 -0.56 -19.08 -2.53
CA TYR A 185 -1.79 -18.31 -2.65
C TYR A 185 -1.78 -17.45 -3.93
N TYR A 186 -2.84 -17.54 -4.72
CA TYR A 186 -2.93 -16.94 -6.08
C TYR A 186 -2.73 -15.41 -6.15
N GLY A 187 -2.80 -14.74 -5.01
CA GLY A 187 -2.54 -13.30 -4.91
C GLY A 187 -1.10 -12.96 -4.50
N GLN A 188 -0.19 -13.94 -4.39
CA GLN A 188 1.24 -13.70 -4.18
C GLN A 188 1.93 -13.48 -5.52
N LEU A 189 2.47 -12.30 -5.73
CA LEU A 189 3.19 -11.94 -6.94
C LEU A 189 4.62 -11.53 -6.60
N ASP A 190 5.51 -11.73 -7.56
CA ASP A 190 6.84 -11.13 -7.57
C ASP A 190 6.85 -9.91 -8.47
N TYR A 191 7.47 -8.83 -8.02
CA TYR A 191 7.62 -7.62 -8.80
C TYR A 191 9.06 -7.15 -8.88
N GLN A 192 9.41 -6.56 -10.00
CA GLN A 192 10.62 -5.77 -10.16
C GLN A 192 10.27 -4.47 -10.90
N MET A 193 10.58 -3.34 -10.30
CA MET A 193 10.33 -2.04 -10.94
C MET A 193 11.55 -1.53 -11.69
N GLN A 194 11.30 -0.84 -12.80
CA GLN A 194 12.32 -0.14 -13.56
C GLN A 194 11.84 1.24 -13.99
N TYR A 195 12.67 2.24 -13.76
CA TYR A 195 12.49 3.61 -14.26
C TYR A 195 13.75 4.09 -14.95
N LYS A 196 13.69 4.30 -16.27
CA LYS A 196 14.89 4.60 -17.08
C LYS A 196 15.99 3.55 -16.83
N ASP A 197 17.17 4.01 -16.42
CA ASP A 197 18.33 3.15 -16.10
C ASP A 197 18.34 2.65 -14.64
N VAL A 198 17.38 3.07 -13.81
CA VAL A 198 17.26 2.64 -12.42
C VAL A 198 16.41 1.38 -12.37
N VAL A 199 17.01 0.27 -11.95
CA VAL A 199 16.34 -1.02 -11.75
C VAL A 199 16.36 -1.32 -10.26
N GLY A 200 15.18 -1.62 -9.70
CA GLY A 200 15.03 -2.05 -8.30
C GLY A 200 15.36 -3.52 -8.11
N GLU A 201 15.58 -3.91 -6.85
CA GLU A 201 15.64 -5.32 -6.49
C GLU A 201 14.24 -5.95 -6.64
N PRO A 202 14.14 -7.23 -6.98
CA PRO A 202 12.87 -7.96 -6.94
C PRO A 202 12.30 -7.98 -5.52
N PHE A 203 10.97 -7.94 -5.41
CA PHE A 203 10.25 -7.99 -4.14
C PHE A 203 8.91 -8.70 -4.30
N ASP A 204 8.45 -9.32 -3.22
CA ASP A 204 7.14 -9.95 -3.16
C ASP A 204 6.05 -8.90 -2.91
N TRP A 205 4.87 -9.10 -3.51
CA TRP A 205 3.71 -8.24 -3.37
C TRP A 205 2.44 -9.06 -3.22
N LEU A 206 1.71 -8.85 -2.12
CA LEU A 206 0.55 -9.66 -1.79
C LEU A 206 -0.75 -8.91 -2.07
N TYR A 207 -1.57 -9.49 -2.92
CA TYR A 207 -2.99 -9.15 -3.07
C TYR A 207 -3.82 -10.13 -2.26
N LEU A 208 -4.68 -9.65 -1.37
CA LEU A 208 -5.58 -10.52 -0.61
C LEU A 208 -7.03 -10.29 -1.05
N ASP A 209 -7.77 -11.36 -1.28
CA ASP A 209 -9.23 -11.26 -1.31
C ASP A 209 -9.76 -10.92 0.10
N PHE A 210 -10.95 -10.31 0.18
CA PHE A 210 -11.50 -9.86 1.46
C PHE A 210 -11.71 -11.00 2.46
N ASN A 211 -12.13 -12.19 2.02
CA ASN A 211 -12.40 -13.31 2.93
C ASN A 211 -11.11 -13.83 3.55
N THR A 212 -10.04 -13.91 2.76
CA THR A 212 -8.71 -14.29 3.24
C THR A 212 -8.16 -13.25 4.22
N LEU A 213 -8.29 -11.95 3.91
CA LEU A 213 -7.92 -10.88 4.85
C LEU A 213 -8.71 -10.98 6.15
N ALA A 214 -10.02 -11.20 6.08
CA ALA A 214 -10.89 -11.29 7.25
C ALA A 214 -10.57 -12.53 8.10
N TYR A 215 -10.27 -13.66 7.47
CA TYR A 215 -9.85 -14.87 8.16
C TYR A 215 -8.59 -14.63 8.99
N TYR A 216 -7.54 -14.09 8.40
CA TYR A 216 -6.29 -13.80 9.13
C TYR A 216 -6.48 -12.68 10.16
N ALA A 217 -7.27 -11.66 9.87
CA ALA A 217 -7.59 -10.63 10.86
C ALA A 217 -8.16 -11.25 12.13
N GLU A 218 -9.15 -12.15 12.02
CA GLU A 218 -9.75 -12.84 13.18
C GLU A 218 -8.72 -13.70 13.93
N GLU A 219 -7.92 -14.48 13.22
CA GLU A 219 -6.85 -15.31 13.80
C GLU A 219 -5.84 -14.47 14.63
N TYR A 220 -5.57 -13.25 14.19
CA TYR A 220 -4.64 -12.36 14.86
C TYR A 220 -5.33 -11.32 15.77
N GLY A 221 -6.61 -11.48 16.09
CA GLY A 221 -7.34 -10.68 17.06
C GLY A 221 -7.79 -9.32 16.56
N PHE A 222 -8.14 -9.25 15.28
CA PHE A 222 -8.81 -8.12 14.65
C PHE A 222 -10.15 -8.55 14.06
N SER A 223 -11.12 -7.65 14.06
CA SER A 223 -12.31 -7.77 13.21
C SER A 223 -12.09 -7.03 11.90
N ALA A 224 -12.45 -7.65 10.78
CA ALA A 224 -12.43 -7.01 9.47
C ALA A 224 -13.86 -6.68 9.02
N GLY A 225 -14.11 -5.43 8.67
CA GLY A 225 -15.36 -4.97 8.06
C GLY A 225 -15.12 -4.50 6.64
N LEU A 226 -15.89 -5.03 5.67
CA LEU A 226 -15.90 -4.54 4.31
C LEU A 226 -16.56 -3.16 4.29
N VAL A 227 -15.84 -2.13 3.86
CA VAL A 227 -16.32 -0.74 3.80
C VAL A 227 -16.99 -0.46 2.46
N ALA A 228 -16.31 -0.83 1.39
CA ALA A 228 -16.79 -0.63 0.02
C ALA A 228 -16.06 -1.58 -0.93
N GLU A 229 -16.70 -1.88 -2.05
CA GLU A 229 -16.13 -2.60 -3.19
C GLU A 229 -16.04 -1.64 -4.37
N GLY A 230 -14.98 -1.78 -5.17
CA GLY A 230 -14.78 -1.04 -6.41
C GLY A 230 -15.29 -1.81 -7.63
N GLU A 231 -14.99 -1.29 -8.82
CA GLU A 231 -15.49 -1.85 -10.07
C GLU A 231 -14.64 -3.01 -10.60
N HIS A 232 -13.41 -3.17 -10.11
CA HIS A 232 -12.41 -4.11 -10.62
C HIS A 232 -11.90 -5.08 -9.55
N TYR A 233 -12.83 -5.69 -8.77
CA TYR A 233 -12.51 -6.63 -7.70
C TYR A 233 -11.66 -6.03 -6.57
N ASP A 234 -11.46 -4.71 -6.57
CA ASP A 234 -10.84 -3.95 -5.52
C ASP A 234 -11.83 -3.68 -4.38
N TYR A 235 -11.33 -3.57 -3.18
CA TYR A 235 -12.14 -3.29 -2.00
C TYR A 235 -11.37 -2.46 -0.96
N LEU A 236 -12.12 -1.77 -0.10
CA LEU A 236 -11.63 -1.13 1.10
C LEU A 236 -12.13 -1.90 2.33
N ALA A 237 -11.22 -2.28 3.20
CA ALA A 237 -11.52 -2.89 4.49
C ALA A 237 -11.14 -1.96 5.65
N ARG A 238 -11.89 -2.11 6.75
CA ARG A 238 -11.55 -1.54 8.04
C ARG A 238 -11.25 -2.66 9.03
N LEU A 239 -10.02 -2.66 9.57
CA LEU A 239 -9.63 -3.60 10.63
C LEU A 239 -9.67 -2.88 11.97
N THR A 240 -10.20 -3.54 13.01
CA THR A 240 -10.23 -3.04 14.39
C THR A 240 -9.78 -4.12 15.35
N LEU A 241 -8.99 -3.75 16.38
CA LEU A 241 -8.57 -4.68 17.41
C LEU A 241 -9.77 -5.21 18.20
N HIS A 242 -9.75 -6.51 18.54
CA HIS A 242 -10.66 -7.04 19.55
C HIS A 242 -10.27 -6.46 20.92
N VAL A 243 -11.24 -5.94 21.64
CA VAL A 243 -11.10 -5.42 23.01
C VAL A 243 -11.21 -6.55 24.01
#